data_0fc50d7445472aeae4fd5a34ac61f338
#
_entry.id   0fc50d7445472aeae4fd5a34ac61f338
#
_cell.length_a   1.000
_cell.length_b   1.000
_cell.length_c   1.000
_cell.angle_alpha   90.00
_cell.angle_beta   90.00
_cell.angle_gamma   90.00
#
_symmetry.space_group_name_H-M   'P 1'
#
loop_
_entity.id
_entity.type
_entity.pdbx_description
1 polymer ?
#
loop_
_entity_poly.entity_id
_entity_poly.type
_entity_poly.pdbx_seq_one_letter_code
_entity_poly.pdbx_strand_id
1 'polypeptide(L)'
;MCIRDSLTTMSDESIPLTTFEYDEWGNPANKDEYFYMKTYSPYDNIKNQNYPAVLVTTSLYDSQVQYYEPAKYVPKLREHSTSGNPVFLSINLVGGHGGKSGRLESLNETALDYSFLLNILNQ
;
A
#
# COMPACT_ATOMS: atom_id res chain seq x y z
N MET A 1 -6.24 -1.21 5.21
CA MET A 1 -5.21 -0.26 5.68
C MET A 1 -4.56 0.33 4.45
N CYS A 2 -4.67 1.65 4.24
CA CYS A 2 -3.96 2.31 3.15
C CYS A 2 -2.47 2.34 3.52
N ILE A 3 -1.64 1.64 2.76
CA ILE A 3 -0.19 1.71 2.92
C ILE A 3 0.25 2.84 2.00
N ARG A 4 0.37 4.04 2.54
CA ARG A 4 1.10 5.11 1.89
C ARG A 4 2.59 4.82 2.01
N ASP A 5 3.31 4.94 0.91
CA ASP A 5 4.74 5.16 0.97
C ASP A 5 4.98 6.55 1.53
N SER A 6 5.13 6.58 2.82
CA SER A 6 4.96 7.78 3.60
C SER A 6 5.88 8.91 3.17
N LEU A 7 7.14 8.64 2.85
CA LEU A 7 8.10 9.70 2.57
C LEU A 7 8.01 10.23 1.13
N THR A 8 7.93 9.35 0.13
CA THR A 8 7.90 9.79 -1.27
C THR A 8 6.62 10.55 -1.59
N THR A 9 5.48 10.01 -1.17
CA THR A 9 4.16 10.60 -1.43
C THR A 9 3.96 11.88 -0.62
N MET A 10 4.35 11.89 0.66
CA MET A 10 4.26 13.08 1.51
C MET A 10 5.25 14.18 1.11
N SER A 11 6.26 13.88 0.30
CA SER A 11 7.17 14.89 -0.27
C SER A 11 6.67 15.48 -1.58
N ASP A 12 5.56 14.98 -2.13
CA ASP A 12 4.98 15.47 -3.38
C ASP A 12 3.68 16.24 -3.10
N GLU A 13 3.81 17.56 -3.03
CA GLU A 13 2.68 18.47 -2.80
C GLU A 13 1.66 18.51 -3.94
N SER A 14 2.00 17.97 -5.11
CA SER A 14 1.07 17.88 -6.25
C SER A 14 0.02 16.77 -6.07
N ILE A 15 0.26 15.83 -5.17
CA ILE A 15 -0.70 14.78 -4.86
C ILE A 15 -1.82 15.36 -3.99
N PRO A 16 -3.09 15.19 -4.38
CA PRO A 16 -4.23 15.69 -3.60
C PRO A 16 -4.19 15.26 -2.13
N LEU A 17 -4.51 16.16 -1.23
CA LEU A 17 -4.56 16.00 0.22
C LEU A 17 -3.20 15.94 0.93
N THR A 18 -2.07 15.84 0.24
CA THR A 18 -0.75 15.73 0.88
C THR A 18 -0.48 16.87 1.87
N THR A 19 -0.68 18.11 1.45
CA THR A 19 -0.42 19.28 2.32
C THR A 19 -1.40 19.39 3.49
N PHE A 20 -2.64 18.88 3.34
CA PHE A 20 -3.63 18.85 4.43
C PHE A 20 -3.28 17.83 5.52
N GLU A 21 -2.46 16.85 5.18
CA GLU A 21 -2.07 15.80 6.11
C GLU A 21 -0.80 16.13 6.91
N TYR A 22 -0.15 17.27 6.62
CA TYR A 22 1.07 17.67 7.35
C TYR A 22 0.84 17.91 8.83
N ASP A 23 -0.34 18.41 9.21
CA ASP A 23 -0.68 18.60 10.63
C ASP A 23 -0.88 17.29 11.39
N GLU A 24 -1.23 16.21 10.65
CA GLU A 24 -1.50 14.89 11.24
C GLU A 24 -0.24 14.00 11.24
N TRP A 25 0.49 13.99 10.13
CA TRP A 25 1.59 13.04 9.91
C TRP A 25 2.98 13.67 9.99
N GLY A 26 3.06 14.97 9.89
CA GLY A 26 4.30 15.75 9.80
C GLY A 26 4.63 16.16 8.37
N ASN A 27 5.44 17.21 8.26
CA ASN A 27 5.92 17.73 6.98
C ASN A 27 7.36 17.23 6.71
N PRO A 28 7.59 16.40 5.70
CA PRO A 28 8.90 15.83 5.40
C PRO A 28 9.94 16.89 4.94
N ALA A 29 9.54 18.13 4.65
CA ALA A 29 10.46 19.25 4.44
C ALA A 29 11.20 19.63 5.74
N ASN A 30 10.63 19.33 6.89
CA ASN A 30 11.24 19.51 8.19
C ASN A 30 12.11 18.30 8.53
N LYS A 31 13.39 18.53 8.80
CA LYS A 31 14.37 17.46 9.03
C LYS A 31 13.95 16.48 10.15
N ASP A 32 13.49 16.99 11.26
CA ASP A 32 13.14 16.15 12.42
C ASP A 32 11.89 15.33 12.15
N GLU A 33 10.89 15.92 11.50
CA GLU A 33 9.66 15.24 11.09
C GLU A 33 9.93 14.19 9.99
N TYR A 34 10.82 14.52 9.03
CA TYR A 34 11.28 13.53 8.03
C TYR A 34 11.87 12.29 8.69
N PHE A 35 12.80 12.46 9.62
CA PHE A 35 13.41 11.32 10.31
C PHE A 35 12.42 10.55 11.17
N TYR A 36 11.48 11.25 11.81
CA TYR A 36 10.40 10.60 12.54
C TYR A 36 9.51 9.77 11.60
N MET A 37 9.03 10.33 10.50
CA MET A 37 8.24 9.62 9.49
C MET A 37 8.96 8.40 8.93
N LYS A 38 10.28 8.49 8.73
CA LYS A 38 11.10 7.38 8.25
C LYS A 38 11.09 6.19 9.21
N THR A 39 10.88 6.39 10.50
CA THR A 39 10.83 5.30 11.48
C THR A 39 9.64 4.37 11.28
N TYR A 40 8.54 4.84 10.73
CA TYR A 40 7.32 4.05 10.51
C TYR A 40 6.93 3.89 9.02
N SER A 41 7.63 4.53 8.10
CA SER A 41 7.38 4.38 6.65
C SER A 41 7.48 2.91 6.24
N PRO A 42 6.42 2.29 5.72
CA PRO A 42 6.42 0.85 5.45
C PRO A 42 7.48 0.44 4.44
N TYR A 43 7.66 1.23 3.38
CA TYR A 43 8.63 0.94 2.33
C TYR A 43 10.08 1.01 2.83
N ASP A 44 10.40 1.99 3.68
CA ASP A 44 11.74 2.21 4.20
C ASP A 44 12.14 1.17 5.27
N ASN A 45 11.14 0.56 5.91
CA ASN A 45 11.36 -0.38 7.00
C ASN A 45 11.25 -1.85 6.60
N ILE A 46 11.19 -2.16 5.29
CA ILE A 46 11.31 -3.54 4.83
C ILE A 46 12.72 -4.05 5.12
N LYS A 47 12.80 -5.17 5.82
CA LYS A 47 14.05 -5.83 6.24
C LYS A 47 14.02 -7.31 5.82
N ASN A 48 15.18 -7.95 5.80
CA ASN A 48 15.26 -9.40 5.63
C ASN A 48 14.66 -10.09 6.85
N GLN A 49 13.45 -10.62 6.71
CA GLN A 49 12.74 -11.33 7.78
C GLN A 49 11.65 -12.24 7.22
N ASN A 50 11.08 -13.04 8.12
CA ASN A 50 9.97 -13.92 7.82
C ASN A 50 8.67 -13.10 7.78
N TYR A 51 8.16 -12.82 6.56
CA TYR A 51 6.88 -12.14 6.39
C TYR A 51 5.73 -13.14 6.27
N PRO A 52 4.54 -12.81 6.75
CA PRO A 52 3.35 -13.62 6.50
C PRO A 52 2.97 -13.62 5.02
N ALA A 53 1.98 -14.40 4.65
CA ALA A 53 1.32 -14.26 3.36
C ALA A 53 0.66 -12.89 3.27
N VAL A 54 0.84 -12.19 2.15
CA VAL A 54 0.37 -10.80 1.96
C VAL A 54 -0.36 -10.67 0.64
N LEU A 55 -1.54 -10.07 0.67
CA LEU A 55 -2.25 -9.58 -0.51
C LEU A 55 -2.27 -8.05 -0.45
N VAL A 56 -1.74 -7.41 -1.48
CA VAL A 56 -1.78 -5.95 -1.66
C VAL A 56 -2.72 -5.65 -2.82
N THR A 57 -3.69 -4.79 -2.58
CA THR A 57 -4.65 -4.36 -3.59
C THR A 57 -4.49 -2.87 -3.88
N THR A 58 -4.64 -2.47 -5.13
CA THR A 58 -4.59 -1.07 -5.57
C THR A 58 -5.41 -0.86 -6.83
N SER A 59 -5.65 0.40 -7.18
CA SER A 59 -6.32 0.80 -8.41
C SER A 59 -5.43 1.72 -9.24
N LEU A 60 -5.45 1.54 -10.56
CA LEU A 60 -4.60 2.31 -11.49
C LEU A 60 -4.91 3.83 -11.43
N TYR A 61 -6.18 4.18 -11.24
CA TYR A 61 -6.65 5.56 -11.18
C TYR A 61 -6.89 6.06 -9.74
N ASP A 62 -6.22 5.46 -8.77
CA ASP A 62 -6.25 5.96 -7.39
C ASP A 62 -5.52 7.31 -7.32
N SER A 63 -6.26 8.37 -7.01
CA SER A 63 -5.74 9.74 -6.90
C SER A 63 -5.20 10.10 -5.52
N GLN A 64 -5.43 9.23 -4.52
CA GLN A 64 -5.02 9.48 -3.13
C GLN A 64 -3.82 8.64 -2.74
N VAL A 65 -3.86 7.33 -3.08
CA VAL A 65 -2.75 6.41 -2.86
C VAL A 65 -2.32 5.86 -4.21
N GLN A 66 -1.31 6.44 -4.79
CA GLN A 66 -0.89 6.19 -6.16
C GLN A 66 -0.52 4.71 -6.36
N TYR A 67 -0.95 4.12 -7.49
CA TYR A 67 -0.74 2.72 -7.81
C TYR A 67 0.73 2.26 -7.77
N TYR A 68 1.65 3.16 -8.03
CA TYR A 68 3.08 2.86 -8.04
C TYR A 68 3.65 2.60 -6.65
N GLU A 69 3.00 3.08 -5.59
CA GLU A 69 3.42 2.80 -4.21
C GLU A 69 3.36 1.31 -3.90
N PRO A 70 2.20 0.63 -4.01
CA PRO A 70 2.15 -0.82 -3.85
C PRO A 70 2.91 -1.57 -4.95
N ALA A 71 2.99 -1.02 -6.17
CA ALA A 71 3.73 -1.65 -7.26
C ALA A 71 5.25 -1.72 -7.00
N LYS A 72 5.83 -0.77 -6.27
CA LYS A 72 7.24 -0.84 -5.83
C LYS A 72 7.41 -1.56 -4.48
N TYR A 73 6.40 -1.48 -3.59
CA TYR A 73 6.43 -2.12 -2.28
C TYR A 73 6.47 -3.65 -2.38
N VAL A 74 5.61 -4.24 -3.22
CA VAL A 74 5.50 -5.69 -3.35
C VAL A 74 6.78 -6.35 -3.85
N PRO A 75 7.46 -5.90 -4.92
CA PRO A 75 8.74 -6.45 -5.33
C PRO A 75 9.80 -6.38 -4.23
N LYS A 76 9.92 -5.25 -3.54
CA LYS A 76 10.86 -5.09 -2.44
C LYS A 76 10.55 -6.04 -1.29
N LEU A 77 9.27 -6.21 -0.94
CA LEU A 77 8.85 -7.15 0.09
C LEU A 77 9.19 -8.60 -0.28
N ARG A 78 8.98 -8.98 -1.56
CA ARG A 78 9.36 -10.31 -2.06
C ARG A 78 10.86 -10.56 -1.98
N GLU A 79 11.68 -9.56 -2.33
CA GLU A 79 13.14 -9.65 -2.30
C GLU A 79 13.67 -9.86 -0.87
N HIS A 80 13.01 -9.26 0.13
CA HIS A 80 13.44 -9.30 1.52
C HIS A 80 12.72 -10.37 2.37
N SER A 81 11.72 -11.04 1.80
CA SER A 81 11.00 -12.11 2.51
C SER A 81 11.82 -13.39 2.53
N THR A 82 12.02 -13.95 3.73
CA THR A 82 12.71 -15.22 3.96
C THR A 82 11.75 -16.37 4.23
N SER A 83 10.43 -16.11 4.24
CA SER A 83 9.42 -17.12 4.65
C SER A 83 9.02 -18.10 3.55
N GLY A 84 9.17 -17.73 2.28
CA GLY A 84 8.55 -18.47 1.18
C GLY A 84 7.02 -18.27 1.07
N ASN A 85 6.40 -17.52 1.97
CA ASN A 85 4.97 -17.22 1.92
C ASN A 85 4.63 -16.35 0.69
N PRO A 86 3.43 -16.50 0.10
CA PRO A 86 3.05 -15.75 -1.07
C PRO A 86 2.87 -14.25 -0.76
N VAL A 87 3.37 -13.41 -1.65
CA VAL A 87 3.13 -11.97 -1.64
C VAL A 87 2.53 -11.58 -2.98
N PHE A 88 1.23 -11.28 -2.98
CA PHE A 88 0.47 -10.97 -4.19
C PHE A 88 0.20 -9.47 -4.34
N LEU A 89 0.14 -9.03 -5.58
CA LEU A 89 -0.33 -7.70 -5.97
C LEU A 89 -1.53 -7.86 -6.92
N SER A 90 -2.64 -7.26 -6.57
CA SER A 90 -3.82 -7.14 -7.42
C SER A 90 -4.04 -5.68 -7.78
N ILE A 91 -4.06 -5.38 -9.08
CA ILE A 91 -4.28 -4.01 -9.59
C ILE A 91 -5.61 -3.96 -10.31
N ASN A 92 -6.53 -3.13 -9.83
CA ASN A 92 -7.75 -2.79 -10.53
C ASN A 92 -7.44 -1.74 -11.62
N LEU A 93 -7.59 -2.10 -12.89
CA LEU A 93 -7.20 -1.25 -14.02
C LEU A 93 -8.24 -0.19 -14.41
N VAL A 94 -9.40 -0.17 -13.76
CA VAL A 94 -10.51 0.75 -14.09
C VAL A 94 -11.05 1.53 -12.89
N GLY A 95 -10.68 1.14 -11.68
CA GLY A 95 -11.15 1.76 -10.44
C GLY A 95 -10.27 2.92 -9.98
N GLY A 96 -10.86 3.80 -9.16
CA GLY A 96 -10.16 4.81 -8.37
C GLY A 96 -9.96 4.36 -6.93
N HIS A 97 -9.77 5.31 -6.01
CA HIS A 97 -9.52 5.05 -4.58
C HIS A 97 -10.61 4.18 -3.90
N GLY A 98 -11.86 4.33 -4.28
CA GLY A 98 -12.97 3.53 -3.77
C GLY A 98 -13.20 2.21 -4.49
N GLY A 99 -12.27 1.75 -5.34
CA GLY A 99 -12.44 0.56 -6.15
C GLY A 99 -13.32 0.77 -7.39
N LYS A 100 -13.89 -0.29 -7.92
CA LYS A 100 -14.80 -0.22 -9.06
C LYS A 100 -16.16 0.35 -8.67
N SER A 101 -16.66 1.26 -9.51
CA SER A 101 -18.05 1.71 -9.42
C SER A 101 -19.00 0.60 -9.88
N GLY A 102 -20.06 0.36 -9.10
CA GLY A 102 -21.09 -0.61 -9.42
C GLY A 102 -21.40 -1.53 -8.26
N ARG A 103 -22.71 -1.77 -8.04
CA ARG A 103 -23.20 -2.53 -6.88
C ARG A 103 -22.63 -3.95 -6.76
N LEU A 104 -22.36 -4.59 -7.88
CA LEU A 104 -21.87 -5.98 -7.93
C LEU A 104 -20.36 -6.07 -8.12
N GLU A 105 -19.73 -5.01 -8.65
CA GLU A 105 -18.28 -5.00 -8.90
C GLU A 105 -17.46 -5.01 -7.62
N SER A 106 -17.92 -4.30 -6.58
CA SER A 106 -17.29 -4.34 -5.25
C SER A 106 -17.33 -5.73 -4.60
N LEU A 107 -18.30 -6.56 -4.94
CA LEU A 107 -18.38 -7.94 -4.44
C LEU A 107 -17.26 -8.81 -5.00
N ASN A 108 -16.79 -8.56 -6.23
CA ASN A 108 -15.65 -9.26 -6.81
C ASN A 108 -14.35 -8.97 -6.06
N GLU A 109 -14.15 -7.72 -5.64
CA GLU A 109 -13.00 -7.33 -4.83
C GLU A 109 -13.04 -7.98 -3.45
N THR A 110 -14.21 -7.94 -2.81
CA THR A 110 -14.44 -8.65 -1.53
C THR A 110 -14.23 -10.15 -1.66
N ALA A 111 -14.69 -10.77 -2.77
CA ALA A 111 -14.50 -12.19 -3.01
C ALA A 111 -13.03 -12.55 -3.19
N LEU A 112 -12.22 -11.69 -3.82
CA LEU A 112 -10.77 -11.87 -3.92
C LEU A 112 -10.12 -11.89 -2.53
N ASP A 113 -10.47 -10.95 -1.68
CA ASP A 113 -9.93 -10.84 -0.32
C ASP A 113 -10.26 -12.11 0.50
N TYR A 114 -11.53 -12.54 0.49
CA TYR A 114 -11.94 -13.76 1.18
C TYR A 114 -11.30 -15.03 0.58
N SER A 115 -11.16 -15.10 -0.74
CA SER A 115 -10.51 -16.24 -1.41
C SER A 115 -9.05 -16.36 -0.98
N PHE A 116 -8.33 -15.24 -0.88
CA PHE A 116 -6.96 -15.21 -0.36
C PHE A 116 -6.90 -15.70 1.08
N LEU A 117 -7.74 -15.14 1.96
CA LEU A 117 -7.77 -15.52 3.39
C LEU A 117 -8.08 -17.01 3.58
N LEU A 118 -9.11 -17.52 2.90
CA LEU A 118 -9.49 -18.94 2.99
C LEU A 118 -8.40 -19.87 2.47
N ASN A 119 -7.72 -19.48 1.39
CA ASN A 119 -6.62 -20.29 0.84
C ASN A 119 -5.43 -20.37 1.81
N ILE A 120 -5.09 -19.28 2.50
CA ILE A 120 -4.00 -19.26 3.48
C ILE A 120 -4.38 -20.02 4.77
N LEU A 121 -5.63 -19.91 5.22
CA LEU A 121 -6.08 -20.55 6.45
C LEU A 121 -6.29 -22.07 6.30
N ASN A 122 -6.46 -22.56 5.08
CA ASN A 122 -6.65 -23.98 4.78
C ASN A 122 -5.34 -24.72 4.43
N GLN A 123 -4.20 -24.07 4.52
CA GLN A 123 -2.87 -24.66 4.38
C GLN A 123 -2.33 -25.12 5.73
#